data_47b3cdd7f9a48201f2c51cd94b3ed739
#
_entry.id   47b3cdd7f9a48201f2c51cd94b3ed739
#
_cell.length_a   1.000
_cell.length_b   1.000
_cell.length_c   1.000
_cell.angle_alpha   90.00
_cell.angle_beta   90.00
_cell.angle_gamma   90.00
#
_symmetry.space_group_name_H-M   'P 1'
#
loop_
_entity.id
_entity.type
_entity.pdbx_description
1 polymer ?
#
loop_
_entity_poly.entity_id
_entity_poly.type
_entity_poly.pdbx_seq_one_letter_code
_entity_poly.pdbx_strand_id
1 'polypeptide(L)'
;MYRKVTILMLSLLLLGGSLLAQTQQQRLEKHVYYLASDSLQGRQAGSDDSRKAAEYIENEYRQMGLQSFGNSYRHYFIRKVAMREGSAIPINPDSVDYYEQHNRPVYCNLVGIIEGSDPSLKNEFIVVGGHYDHLGVKNGEVYNGADDNASGTAAVTEVARQLMARRGELKRSVLICAFDAEEIGLHGSYALSTELKRLGLIGKVKMMMSVDMVGWLKQGKHLKLTGTGTLKDCADIINEVASQTGLPVSTGRFETSPFGATDTEPFARKNVPTLHVTTGLKSPYHKPGDDPELIDYPGLSQVTDFLAALTLRMASDKQPMEATGKIAAKHRDARKFFEVAPVIGFNSTQLELTGSTLQPATRMGFTGGVSTEWNFCQYFGAQVDVLYERARAYYPNETHLFGIGDTYWQQSVVVPVQLRALLGNSQASFNIGIGGYYGYRFNGNLTDNEGVEVETYPSQHQYGIVWSFELRMANLSYGFTNYYQLNEPFIPAEGSIVPAPLKQTFAFTIGLYF
;
A
#
# COMPACT_ATOMS: atom_id res chain seq x y z
N MET A 1 -23.46 -73.14 13.87
CA MET A 1 -22.77 -72.57 12.68
C MET A 1 -23.22 -71.21 12.32
N TYR A 2 -24.49 -70.84 12.40
CA TYR A 2 -25.02 -69.54 12.05
C TYR A 2 -24.54 -68.34 12.94
N ARG A 3 -24.30 -68.53 14.24
CA ARG A 3 -23.82 -67.46 15.14
C ARG A 3 -22.39 -66.94 14.84
N LYS A 4 -21.52 -67.80 14.27
CA LYS A 4 -20.15 -67.36 13.91
C LYS A 4 -20.09 -66.60 12.57
N VAL A 5 -21.03 -66.87 11.67
CA VAL A 5 -21.14 -66.12 10.38
C VAL A 5 -21.69 -64.75 10.56
N THR A 6 -22.67 -64.57 11.48
CA THR A 6 -23.24 -63.24 11.78
C THR A 6 -22.24 -62.29 12.47
N ILE A 7 -21.36 -62.80 13.32
CA ILE A 7 -20.30 -62.01 13.98
C ILE A 7 -19.21 -61.59 12.95
N LEU A 8 -18.90 -62.50 12.01
CA LEU A 8 -17.92 -62.18 10.94
C LEU A 8 -18.47 -61.16 9.93
N MET A 9 -19.75 -61.17 9.61
CA MET A 9 -20.38 -60.15 8.77
C MET A 9 -20.53 -58.80 9.49
N LEU A 10 -20.81 -58.77 10.79
CA LEU A 10 -20.82 -57.52 11.57
C LEU A 10 -19.42 -56.91 11.73
N SER A 11 -18.37 -57.71 11.86
CA SER A 11 -17.00 -57.22 11.92
C SER A 11 -16.48 -56.75 10.54
N LEU A 12 -16.93 -57.33 9.43
CA LEU A 12 -16.63 -56.83 8.08
C LEU A 12 -17.41 -55.55 7.72
N LEU A 13 -18.61 -55.35 8.26
CA LEU A 13 -19.37 -54.10 8.14
C LEU A 13 -18.78 -52.94 8.99
N LEU A 14 -18.09 -53.27 10.09
CA LEU A 14 -17.36 -52.29 10.92
C LEU A 14 -15.96 -51.94 10.35
N LEU A 15 -15.39 -52.81 9.49
CA LEU A 15 -14.11 -52.54 8.80
C LEU A 15 -14.27 -51.89 7.43
N GLY A 16 -15.50 -51.78 6.90
CA GLY A 16 -15.80 -51.25 5.56
C GLY A 16 -16.18 -49.79 5.49
N GLY A 17 -16.03 -49.00 6.57
CA GLY A 17 -16.57 -47.64 6.60
C GLY A 17 -15.75 -46.56 7.31
N SER A 18 -14.49 -46.83 7.61
CA SER A 18 -13.61 -45.69 7.97
C SER A 18 -13.05 -45.07 6.69
N LEU A 19 -13.88 -44.39 5.94
CA LEU A 19 -13.38 -43.25 5.16
C LEU A 19 -12.75 -42.34 6.23
N LEU A 20 -11.42 -42.42 6.39
CA LEU A 20 -10.67 -41.54 7.29
C LEU A 20 -11.00 -40.10 6.84
N ALA A 21 -11.79 -39.42 7.63
CA ALA A 21 -12.07 -38.01 7.36
C ALA A 21 -10.73 -37.29 7.25
N GLN A 22 -10.52 -36.57 6.14
CA GLN A 22 -9.30 -35.77 5.95
C GLN A 22 -9.07 -34.86 7.15
N THR A 23 -7.83 -34.81 7.63
CA THR A 23 -7.45 -33.87 8.65
C THR A 23 -7.54 -32.43 8.10
N GLN A 24 -7.64 -31.43 8.96
CA GLN A 24 -7.63 -30.04 8.54
C GLN A 24 -6.37 -29.72 7.72
N GLN A 25 -5.21 -30.14 8.17
CA GLN A 25 -3.95 -29.92 7.45
C GLN A 25 -4.01 -30.52 6.03
N GLN A 26 -4.52 -31.72 5.86
CA GLN A 26 -4.67 -32.34 4.53
C GLN A 26 -5.65 -31.58 3.63
N ARG A 27 -6.71 -31.01 4.18
CA ARG A 27 -7.64 -30.16 3.40
C ARG A 27 -6.99 -28.84 3.01
N LEU A 28 -6.28 -28.17 3.93
CA LEU A 28 -5.51 -26.96 3.64
C LEU A 28 -4.48 -27.22 2.53
N GLU A 29 -3.74 -28.32 2.63
CA GLU A 29 -2.80 -28.77 1.60
C GLU A 29 -3.50 -28.95 0.25
N LYS A 30 -4.62 -29.68 0.21
CA LYS A 30 -5.44 -29.85 -1.00
C LYS A 30 -5.87 -28.51 -1.60
N HIS A 31 -6.33 -27.56 -0.78
CA HIS A 31 -6.78 -26.26 -1.26
C HIS A 31 -5.63 -25.44 -1.86
N VAL A 32 -4.50 -25.37 -1.17
CA VAL A 32 -3.33 -24.62 -1.66
C VAL A 32 -2.76 -25.25 -2.93
N TYR A 33 -2.56 -26.58 -2.97
CA TYR A 33 -2.08 -27.27 -4.17
C TYR A 33 -3.01 -27.12 -5.38
N TYR A 34 -4.32 -27.04 -5.16
CA TYR A 34 -5.24 -26.78 -6.26
C TYR A 34 -5.15 -25.32 -6.73
N LEU A 35 -5.29 -24.36 -5.81
CA LEU A 35 -5.34 -22.93 -6.15
C LEU A 35 -4.01 -22.41 -6.72
N ALA A 36 -2.88 -22.92 -6.23
CA ALA A 36 -1.54 -22.54 -6.70
C ALA A 36 -0.95 -23.56 -7.70
N SER A 37 -1.79 -24.33 -8.40
CA SER A 37 -1.30 -25.25 -9.43
C SER A 37 -1.01 -24.54 -10.74
N ASP A 38 -0.04 -25.06 -11.50
CA ASP A 38 0.24 -24.61 -12.88
C ASP A 38 -0.99 -24.69 -13.80
N SER A 39 -1.94 -25.59 -13.50
CA SER A 39 -3.18 -25.75 -14.28
C SER A 39 -4.10 -24.53 -14.21
N LEU A 40 -3.96 -23.69 -13.19
CA LEU A 40 -4.65 -22.42 -13.04
C LEU A 40 -3.84 -21.22 -13.54
N GLN A 41 -2.67 -21.44 -14.14
CA GLN A 41 -1.85 -20.42 -14.80
C GLN A 41 -1.73 -19.12 -13.99
N GLY A 42 -1.58 -19.25 -12.64
CA GLY A 42 -1.53 -18.13 -11.72
C GLY A 42 -2.84 -17.35 -11.58
N ARG A 43 -3.99 -17.91 -11.98
CA ARG A 43 -5.36 -17.43 -11.72
C ARG A 43 -5.54 -15.90 -11.80
N GLN A 44 -4.98 -15.28 -12.86
CA GLN A 44 -5.07 -13.82 -13.07
C GLN A 44 -6.52 -13.36 -13.05
N ALA A 45 -6.81 -12.27 -12.34
CA ALA A 45 -8.14 -11.70 -12.24
C ALA A 45 -8.83 -11.54 -13.61
N GLY A 46 -10.07 -12.04 -13.74
CA GLY A 46 -10.85 -11.99 -14.96
C GLY A 46 -10.48 -13.01 -16.04
N SER A 47 -9.50 -13.89 -15.81
CA SER A 47 -9.14 -15.01 -16.70
C SER A 47 -10.08 -16.21 -16.53
N ASP A 48 -10.02 -17.16 -17.47
CA ASP A 48 -10.73 -18.44 -17.34
C ASP A 48 -10.22 -19.24 -16.15
N ASP A 49 -8.94 -19.09 -15.81
CA ASP A 49 -8.32 -19.81 -14.71
C ASP A 49 -8.75 -19.23 -13.36
N SER A 50 -8.94 -17.91 -13.26
CA SER A 50 -9.61 -17.28 -12.12
C SER A 50 -11.04 -17.79 -11.97
N ARG A 51 -11.78 -17.97 -13.08
CA ARG A 51 -13.15 -18.55 -13.06
C ARG A 51 -13.15 -20.00 -12.54
N LYS A 52 -12.16 -20.82 -12.90
CA LYS A 52 -12.02 -22.19 -12.37
C LYS A 52 -11.72 -22.17 -10.86
N ALA A 53 -10.87 -21.25 -10.40
CA ALA A 53 -10.60 -21.06 -8.98
C ALA A 53 -11.88 -20.67 -8.22
N ALA A 54 -12.66 -19.74 -8.76
CA ALA A 54 -13.96 -19.35 -8.20
C ALA A 54 -14.95 -20.51 -8.12
N GLU A 55 -15.04 -21.33 -9.18
CA GLU A 55 -15.90 -22.52 -9.20
C GLU A 55 -15.48 -23.54 -8.13
N TYR A 56 -14.18 -23.77 -7.96
CA TYR A 56 -13.67 -24.63 -6.92
C TYR A 56 -14.07 -24.16 -5.52
N ILE A 57 -13.91 -22.87 -5.22
CA ILE A 57 -14.27 -22.28 -3.93
C ILE A 57 -15.79 -22.36 -3.71
N GLU A 58 -16.59 -22.05 -4.74
CA GLU A 58 -18.04 -22.15 -4.66
C GLU A 58 -18.49 -23.58 -4.35
N ASN A 59 -17.85 -24.59 -4.95
CA ASN A 59 -18.13 -25.98 -4.69
C ASN A 59 -17.79 -26.39 -3.24
N GLU A 60 -16.68 -25.88 -2.67
CA GLU A 60 -16.36 -26.10 -1.26
C GLU A 60 -17.42 -25.45 -0.34
N TYR A 61 -17.90 -24.24 -0.67
CA TYR A 61 -18.99 -23.58 0.09
C TYR A 61 -20.29 -24.39 0.06
N ARG A 62 -20.66 -24.93 -1.10
CA ARG A 62 -21.84 -25.79 -1.27
C ARG A 62 -21.71 -27.10 -0.47
N GLN A 63 -20.55 -27.75 -0.53
CA GLN A 63 -20.30 -29.00 0.21
C GLN A 63 -20.37 -28.81 1.72
N MET A 64 -19.96 -27.63 2.23
CA MET A 64 -20.08 -27.30 3.65
C MET A 64 -21.52 -26.96 4.07
N GLY A 65 -22.44 -26.77 3.13
CA GLY A 65 -23.79 -26.29 3.41
C GLY A 65 -23.82 -24.80 3.84
N LEU A 66 -22.80 -24.04 3.46
CA LEU A 66 -22.79 -22.58 3.65
C LEU A 66 -23.94 -21.98 2.83
N GLN A 67 -24.63 -20.98 3.37
CA GLN A 67 -25.65 -20.28 2.61
C GLN A 67 -25.03 -19.19 1.73
N SER A 68 -25.65 -18.87 0.58
CA SER A 68 -25.22 -17.75 -0.23
C SER A 68 -25.65 -16.42 0.41
N PHE A 69 -24.84 -15.37 0.26
CA PHE A 69 -25.25 -14.02 0.59
C PHE A 69 -26.14 -13.45 -0.54
N GLY A 70 -27.43 -13.39 -0.30
CA GLY A 70 -28.44 -13.12 -1.33
C GLY A 70 -28.81 -14.37 -2.13
N ASN A 71 -29.05 -14.23 -3.44
CA ASN A 71 -29.55 -15.31 -4.30
C ASN A 71 -28.44 -16.21 -4.88
N SER A 72 -27.18 -15.84 -4.72
CA SER A 72 -26.02 -16.54 -5.28
C SER A 72 -24.79 -16.33 -4.39
N TYR A 73 -23.85 -17.28 -4.41
CA TYR A 73 -22.51 -17.05 -3.85
C TYR A 73 -21.74 -16.04 -4.68
N ARG A 74 -22.02 -15.95 -5.98
CA ARG A 74 -21.30 -15.11 -6.94
C ARG A 74 -21.77 -13.68 -6.85
N HIS A 75 -20.85 -12.79 -6.51
CA HIS A 75 -21.03 -11.35 -6.46
C HIS A 75 -20.21 -10.71 -7.60
N TYR A 76 -20.86 -10.47 -8.73
CA TYR A 76 -20.25 -9.96 -9.95
C TYR A 76 -20.03 -8.45 -9.89
N PHE A 77 -18.92 -8.00 -10.48
CA PHE A 77 -18.59 -6.59 -10.58
C PHE A 77 -17.70 -6.28 -11.79
N ILE A 78 -17.65 -5.00 -12.15
CA ILE A 78 -16.77 -4.45 -13.19
C ILE A 78 -15.91 -3.34 -12.59
N ARG A 79 -14.76 -3.09 -13.20
CA ARG A 79 -13.95 -1.92 -12.88
C ARG A 79 -14.62 -0.66 -13.41
N LYS A 80 -14.57 0.44 -12.67
CA LYS A 80 -14.97 1.75 -13.16
C LYS A 80 -13.88 2.27 -14.10
N VAL A 81 -14.20 2.40 -15.38
CA VAL A 81 -13.30 2.97 -16.39
C VAL A 81 -13.15 4.45 -16.11
N ALA A 82 -11.90 4.90 -15.97
CA ALA A 82 -11.46 6.24 -15.63
C ALA A 82 -11.61 6.62 -14.14
N MET A 83 -10.45 6.94 -13.57
CA MET A 83 -10.18 7.58 -12.30
C MET A 83 -10.10 6.67 -11.07
N ARG A 84 -8.88 6.61 -10.55
CA ARG A 84 -8.43 6.10 -9.24
C ARG A 84 -8.47 4.59 -9.08
N GLU A 85 -7.34 4.09 -8.62
CA GLU A 85 -7.25 2.79 -7.95
C GLU A 85 -8.45 2.62 -7.02
N GLY A 86 -9.04 1.43 -7.04
CA GLY A 86 -10.05 1.07 -6.07
C GLY A 86 -11.46 1.56 -6.34
N SER A 87 -11.96 1.51 -7.56
CA SER A 87 -13.38 1.69 -7.82
C SER A 87 -13.96 0.54 -8.63
N ALA A 88 -14.87 -0.20 -8.01
CA ALA A 88 -15.62 -1.27 -8.65
C ALA A 88 -17.14 -1.03 -8.50
N ILE A 89 -17.89 -1.48 -9.48
CA ILE A 89 -19.34 -1.35 -9.52
C ILE A 89 -19.92 -2.76 -9.48
N PRO A 90 -20.67 -3.13 -8.42
CA PRO A 90 -21.46 -4.36 -8.43
C PRO A 90 -22.46 -4.35 -9.58
N ILE A 91 -22.62 -5.49 -10.25
CA ILE A 91 -23.55 -5.66 -11.36
C ILE A 91 -24.53 -6.80 -11.11
N ASN A 92 -25.68 -6.75 -11.78
CA ASN A 92 -26.63 -7.86 -11.77
C ASN A 92 -26.01 -9.06 -12.52
N PRO A 93 -26.14 -10.30 -12.03
CA PRO A 93 -25.74 -11.49 -12.75
C PRO A 93 -26.25 -11.55 -14.20
N ASP A 94 -27.49 -11.12 -14.46
CA ASP A 94 -28.10 -11.07 -15.80
C ASP A 94 -27.38 -10.11 -16.77
N SER A 95 -26.51 -9.25 -16.26
CA SER A 95 -25.77 -8.28 -17.07
C SER A 95 -24.35 -8.76 -17.44
N VAL A 96 -23.92 -9.94 -16.98
CA VAL A 96 -22.57 -10.46 -17.21
C VAL A 96 -22.29 -10.57 -18.71
N ASP A 97 -23.15 -11.29 -19.45
CA ASP A 97 -23.01 -11.50 -20.90
C ASP A 97 -22.95 -10.17 -21.66
N TYR A 98 -23.75 -9.18 -21.24
CA TYR A 98 -23.73 -7.85 -21.85
C TYR A 98 -22.36 -7.20 -21.75
N TYR A 99 -21.75 -7.21 -20.55
CA TYR A 99 -20.43 -6.58 -20.35
C TYR A 99 -19.32 -7.34 -21.07
N GLU A 100 -19.34 -8.68 -21.06
CA GLU A 100 -18.35 -9.50 -21.77
C GLU A 100 -18.41 -9.31 -23.29
N GLN A 101 -19.62 -9.26 -23.88
CA GLN A 101 -19.83 -8.96 -25.31
C GLN A 101 -19.33 -7.55 -25.71
N HIS A 102 -19.25 -6.63 -24.74
CA HIS A 102 -18.73 -5.27 -24.95
C HIS A 102 -17.26 -5.13 -24.53
N ASN A 103 -16.50 -6.25 -24.46
CA ASN A 103 -15.09 -6.29 -24.07
C ASN A 103 -14.79 -5.59 -22.71
N ARG A 104 -15.72 -5.69 -21.77
CA ARG A 104 -15.52 -5.23 -20.39
C ARG A 104 -15.34 -6.42 -19.48
N PRO A 105 -14.12 -6.64 -18.93
CA PRO A 105 -13.88 -7.75 -18.02
C PRO A 105 -14.85 -7.72 -16.82
N VAL A 106 -15.45 -8.87 -16.54
CA VAL A 106 -16.29 -9.10 -15.38
C VAL A 106 -15.52 -9.94 -14.37
N TYR A 107 -15.54 -9.52 -13.13
CA TYR A 107 -14.89 -10.16 -11.98
C TYR A 107 -15.94 -10.70 -11.03
N CYS A 108 -15.53 -11.61 -10.14
CA CYS A 108 -16.48 -12.31 -9.30
C CYS A 108 -15.96 -12.61 -7.91
N ASN A 109 -16.45 -11.95 -6.87
CA ASN A 109 -16.26 -12.44 -5.51
C ASN A 109 -17.15 -13.63 -5.21
N LEU A 110 -16.72 -14.52 -4.31
CA LEU A 110 -17.57 -15.53 -3.69
C LEU A 110 -17.92 -15.07 -2.27
N VAL A 111 -19.22 -15.01 -1.96
CA VAL A 111 -19.71 -14.54 -0.65
C VAL A 111 -20.69 -15.55 -0.08
N GLY A 112 -20.30 -16.20 0.99
CA GLY A 112 -21.15 -17.07 1.80
C GLY A 112 -21.53 -16.42 3.11
N ILE A 113 -22.61 -16.90 3.73
CA ILE A 113 -23.06 -16.43 5.04
C ILE A 113 -23.31 -17.60 6.00
N ILE A 114 -22.89 -17.47 7.22
CA ILE A 114 -23.32 -18.27 8.36
C ILE A 114 -24.21 -17.39 9.22
N GLU A 115 -25.52 -17.66 9.19
CA GLU A 115 -26.50 -16.81 9.89
C GLU A 115 -26.37 -16.96 11.41
N GLY A 116 -26.36 -15.83 12.11
CA GLY A 116 -26.36 -15.77 13.56
C GLY A 116 -27.70 -16.20 14.19
N SER A 117 -27.64 -16.79 15.37
CA SER A 117 -28.80 -17.35 16.08
C SER A 117 -29.57 -16.35 16.93
N ASP A 118 -28.98 -15.18 17.25
CA ASP A 118 -29.61 -14.18 18.12
C ASP A 118 -30.45 -13.18 17.30
N PRO A 119 -31.77 -13.08 17.52
CA PRO A 119 -32.64 -12.20 16.74
C PRO A 119 -32.23 -10.72 16.76
N SER A 120 -31.54 -10.26 17.80
CA SER A 120 -31.10 -8.86 17.93
C SER A 120 -29.75 -8.61 17.27
N LEU A 121 -28.87 -9.64 17.15
CA LEU A 121 -27.51 -9.54 16.68
C LEU A 121 -27.27 -10.18 15.30
N LYS A 122 -28.16 -11.02 14.79
CA LYS A 122 -27.98 -11.73 13.52
C LYS A 122 -27.82 -10.80 12.31
N ASN A 123 -28.27 -9.55 12.42
CA ASN A 123 -28.08 -8.52 11.39
C ASN A 123 -26.78 -7.72 11.58
N GLU A 124 -25.93 -8.07 12.55
CA GLU A 124 -24.56 -7.61 12.66
C GLU A 124 -23.62 -8.64 12.04
N PHE A 125 -22.58 -8.17 11.35
CA PHE A 125 -21.73 -9.04 10.54
C PHE A 125 -20.27 -8.96 10.98
N ILE A 126 -19.62 -10.13 11.03
CA ILE A 126 -18.16 -10.26 10.98
C ILE A 126 -17.80 -10.72 9.57
N VAL A 127 -16.94 -10.00 8.87
CA VAL A 127 -16.46 -10.36 7.54
C VAL A 127 -15.08 -10.98 7.67
N VAL A 128 -14.90 -12.17 7.09
CA VAL A 128 -13.61 -12.85 7.01
C VAL A 128 -13.35 -13.15 5.54
N GLY A 129 -12.25 -12.63 4.99
CA GLY A 129 -11.98 -12.81 3.58
C GLY A 129 -10.50 -12.86 3.26
N GLY A 130 -10.20 -13.45 2.09
CA GLY A 130 -8.90 -13.45 1.44
C GLY A 130 -9.11 -13.38 -0.07
N HIS A 131 -8.15 -12.84 -0.80
CA HIS A 131 -8.25 -12.82 -2.25
C HIS A 131 -7.80 -14.15 -2.86
N TYR A 132 -8.38 -14.52 -4.00
CA TYR A 132 -8.06 -15.78 -4.67
C TYR A 132 -7.40 -15.56 -6.04
N ASP A 133 -7.41 -14.35 -6.59
CA ASP A 133 -6.66 -14.01 -7.79
C ASP A 133 -5.16 -13.89 -7.50
N HIS A 134 -4.34 -13.98 -8.55
CA HIS A 134 -2.92 -13.69 -8.48
C HIS A 134 -2.41 -13.16 -9.83
N LEU A 135 -1.11 -13.15 -10.05
CA LEU A 135 -0.45 -12.39 -11.12
C LEU A 135 -0.51 -13.02 -12.52
N GLY A 136 -0.96 -14.27 -12.65
CA GLY A 136 -1.04 -14.95 -13.94
C GLY A 136 0.31 -15.41 -14.47
N VAL A 137 0.46 -15.35 -15.80
CA VAL A 137 1.69 -15.68 -16.51
C VAL A 137 2.39 -14.39 -16.95
N LYS A 138 3.66 -14.23 -16.60
CA LYS A 138 4.48 -13.09 -17.00
C LYS A 138 5.79 -13.60 -17.61
N ASN A 139 6.15 -13.12 -18.80
CA ASN A 139 7.37 -13.52 -19.51
C ASN A 139 7.51 -15.05 -19.71
N GLY A 140 6.41 -15.77 -19.81
CA GLY A 140 6.39 -17.22 -19.96
C GLY A 140 6.54 -18.03 -18.68
N GLU A 141 6.63 -17.38 -17.51
CA GLU A 141 6.68 -18.01 -16.19
C GLU A 141 5.32 -17.89 -15.49
N VAL A 142 4.88 -18.98 -14.86
CA VAL A 142 3.64 -19.02 -14.07
C VAL A 142 3.94 -18.47 -12.67
N TYR A 143 3.10 -17.58 -12.20
CA TYR A 143 3.15 -17.05 -10.83
C TYR A 143 2.06 -17.76 -10.01
N ASN A 144 2.43 -18.83 -9.33
CA ASN A 144 1.48 -19.73 -8.65
C ASN A 144 0.81 -19.10 -7.42
N GLY A 145 1.51 -18.21 -6.70
CA GLY A 145 0.96 -17.48 -5.57
C GLY A 145 0.41 -18.39 -4.48
N ALA A 146 1.27 -19.31 -3.96
CA ALA A 146 0.85 -20.24 -2.93
C ALA A 146 0.65 -19.57 -1.58
N ASP A 147 1.60 -18.72 -1.17
CA ASP A 147 1.42 -17.89 0.00
C ASP A 147 0.53 -16.70 -0.33
N ASP A 148 0.75 -16.07 -1.48
CA ASP A 148 0.00 -14.91 -1.97
C ASP A 148 -1.00 -15.28 -3.10
N ASN A 149 -2.28 -15.57 -2.84
CA ASN A 149 -2.85 -15.71 -1.50
C ASN A 149 -3.72 -17.00 -1.45
N ALA A 150 -3.20 -18.11 -2.06
CA ALA A 150 -3.88 -19.39 -1.92
C ALA A 150 -3.91 -19.84 -0.44
N SER A 151 -2.89 -19.49 0.35
CA SER A 151 -2.82 -19.77 1.78
C SER A 151 -3.96 -19.12 2.57
N GLY A 152 -4.19 -17.83 2.33
CA GLY A 152 -5.29 -17.09 2.99
C GLY A 152 -6.66 -17.57 2.54
N THR A 153 -6.86 -17.81 1.25
CA THR A 153 -8.11 -18.36 0.70
C THR A 153 -8.41 -19.75 1.29
N ALA A 154 -7.39 -20.63 1.40
CA ALA A 154 -7.52 -21.94 2.03
C ALA A 154 -7.88 -21.82 3.52
N ALA A 155 -7.20 -20.95 4.26
CA ALA A 155 -7.48 -20.68 5.67
C ALA A 155 -8.93 -20.19 5.88
N VAL A 156 -9.39 -19.21 5.09
CA VAL A 156 -10.76 -18.68 5.16
C VAL A 156 -11.80 -19.77 4.86
N THR A 157 -11.53 -20.64 3.90
CA THR A 157 -12.41 -21.78 3.57
C THR A 157 -12.52 -22.76 4.75
N GLU A 158 -11.41 -23.09 5.40
CA GLU A 158 -11.43 -23.98 6.57
C GLU A 158 -11.98 -23.31 7.84
N VAL A 159 -11.78 -22.00 8.01
CA VAL A 159 -12.49 -21.21 9.05
C VAL A 159 -14.00 -21.33 8.87
N ALA A 160 -14.51 -21.22 7.64
CA ALA A 160 -15.93 -21.41 7.37
C ALA A 160 -16.40 -22.80 7.78
N ARG A 161 -15.62 -23.85 7.49
CA ARG A 161 -15.94 -25.25 7.86
C ARG A 161 -16.02 -25.42 9.38
N GLN A 162 -15.06 -24.87 10.11
CA GLN A 162 -15.07 -24.94 11.58
C GLN A 162 -16.26 -24.16 12.19
N LEU A 163 -16.57 -22.99 11.66
CA LEU A 163 -17.70 -22.18 12.12
C LEU A 163 -19.04 -22.85 11.80
N MET A 164 -19.19 -23.49 10.64
CA MET A 164 -20.38 -24.25 10.28
C MET A 164 -20.64 -25.41 11.26
N ALA A 165 -19.60 -26.09 11.72
CA ALA A 165 -19.72 -27.13 12.76
C ALA A 165 -20.20 -26.57 14.11
N ARG A 166 -19.97 -25.27 14.36
CA ARG A 166 -20.31 -24.55 15.60
C ARG A 166 -21.35 -23.46 15.38
N ARG A 167 -22.09 -23.47 14.27
CA ARG A 167 -23.01 -22.37 13.88
C ARG A 167 -24.05 -22.00 14.96
N GLY A 168 -24.46 -22.96 15.79
CA GLY A 168 -25.39 -22.70 16.90
C GLY A 168 -24.86 -21.77 17.99
N GLU A 169 -23.54 -21.57 18.06
CA GLU A 169 -22.89 -20.69 19.04
C GLU A 169 -22.82 -19.23 18.54
N LEU A 170 -22.90 -19.02 17.24
CA LEU A 170 -22.81 -17.69 16.64
C LEU A 170 -24.07 -16.86 16.98
N LYS A 171 -23.89 -15.67 17.51
CA LYS A 171 -24.96 -14.68 17.74
C LYS A 171 -25.07 -13.70 16.60
N ARG A 172 -23.93 -13.22 16.09
CA ARG A 172 -23.80 -12.42 14.88
C ARG A 172 -23.60 -13.31 13.67
N SER A 173 -24.02 -12.83 12.51
CA SER A 173 -23.73 -13.51 11.26
C SER A 173 -22.27 -13.32 10.81
N VAL A 174 -21.74 -14.33 10.12
CA VAL A 174 -20.38 -14.27 9.56
C VAL A 174 -20.47 -14.33 8.04
N LEU A 175 -19.88 -13.35 7.34
CA LEU A 175 -19.68 -13.37 5.91
C LEU A 175 -18.30 -13.96 5.61
N ILE A 176 -18.28 -15.00 4.80
CA ILE A 176 -17.06 -15.68 4.31
C ILE A 176 -16.86 -15.23 2.88
N CYS A 177 -15.71 -14.60 2.61
CA CYS A 177 -15.45 -13.94 1.34
C CYS A 177 -14.18 -14.47 0.68
N ALA A 178 -14.27 -14.78 -0.62
CA ALA A 178 -13.10 -14.90 -1.48
C ALA A 178 -13.17 -13.74 -2.49
N PHE A 179 -12.20 -12.84 -2.41
CA PHE A 179 -12.16 -11.64 -3.24
C PHE A 179 -11.43 -11.90 -4.55
N ASP A 180 -11.92 -11.29 -5.64
CA ASP A 180 -11.27 -11.28 -6.94
C ASP A 180 -10.65 -9.90 -7.20
N ALA A 181 -9.66 -9.84 -8.05
CA ALA A 181 -9.04 -8.60 -8.53
C ALA A 181 -8.46 -7.71 -7.40
N GLU A 182 -7.87 -8.35 -6.39
CA GLU A 182 -7.06 -7.67 -5.37
C GLU A 182 -5.79 -7.11 -5.97
N GLU A 183 -5.04 -7.93 -6.71
CA GLU A 183 -3.74 -7.67 -7.33
C GLU A 183 -3.74 -6.51 -8.34
N ILE A 184 -4.90 -6.16 -8.83
CA ILE A 184 -5.08 -5.05 -9.78
C ILE A 184 -5.77 -3.84 -9.16
N GLY A 185 -5.85 -3.77 -7.82
CA GLY A 185 -6.29 -2.61 -7.07
C GLY A 185 -7.49 -2.81 -6.16
N LEU A 186 -7.57 -3.91 -5.41
CA LEU A 186 -8.57 -4.18 -4.34
C LEU A 186 -10.02 -4.15 -4.83
N HIS A 187 -10.25 -4.45 -6.14
CA HIS A 187 -11.56 -4.23 -6.75
C HIS A 187 -12.65 -5.09 -6.14
N GLY A 188 -12.35 -6.33 -5.72
CA GLY A 188 -13.32 -7.22 -5.11
C GLY A 188 -13.85 -6.70 -3.78
N SER A 189 -12.98 -6.32 -2.87
CA SER A 189 -13.36 -5.75 -1.57
C SER A 189 -14.03 -4.38 -1.71
N TYR A 190 -13.62 -3.55 -2.70
CA TYR A 190 -14.35 -2.33 -3.06
C TYR A 190 -15.77 -2.61 -3.53
N ALA A 191 -15.97 -3.62 -4.38
CA ALA A 191 -17.29 -4.01 -4.86
C ALA A 191 -18.19 -4.47 -3.72
N LEU A 192 -17.71 -5.40 -2.88
CA LEU A 192 -18.50 -5.91 -1.77
C LEU A 192 -18.85 -4.82 -0.75
N SER A 193 -17.88 -4.01 -0.34
CA SER A 193 -18.14 -2.91 0.60
C SER A 193 -19.10 -1.85 0.02
N THR A 194 -19.10 -1.67 -1.30
CA THR A 194 -20.04 -0.78 -2.00
C THR A 194 -21.44 -1.39 -2.04
N GLU A 195 -21.57 -2.69 -2.29
CA GLU A 195 -22.83 -3.40 -2.25
C GLU A 195 -23.45 -3.39 -0.84
N LEU A 196 -22.66 -3.68 0.20
CA LEU A 196 -23.11 -3.59 1.58
C LEU A 196 -23.58 -2.17 1.95
N LYS A 197 -22.92 -1.14 1.42
CA LYS A 197 -23.37 0.26 1.58
C LYS A 197 -24.71 0.50 0.86
N ARG A 198 -24.84 0.02 -0.38
CA ARG A 198 -26.09 0.14 -1.18
C ARG A 198 -27.27 -0.54 -0.49
N LEU A 199 -27.04 -1.69 0.16
CA LEU A 199 -28.03 -2.43 0.93
C LEU A 199 -28.31 -1.85 2.33
N GLY A 200 -27.61 -0.79 2.77
CA GLY A 200 -27.73 -0.22 4.09
C GLY A 200 -27.07 -1.07 5.21
N LEU A 201 -26.28 -2.07 4.83
CA LEU A 201 -25.69 -3.04 5.75
C LEU A 201 -24.25 -2.68 6.21
N ILE A 202 -23.59 -1.74 5.56
CA ILE A 202 -22.17 -1.43 5.87
C ILE A 202 -21.94 -1.03 7.32
N GLY A 203 -22.87 -0.27 7.93
CA GLY A 203 -22.82 0.11 9.35
C GLY A 203 -23.14 -1.04 10.33
N LYS A 204 -23.56 -2.19 9.80
CA LYS A 204 -23.80 -3.42 10.55
C LYS A 204 -22.57 -4.34 10.57
N VAL A 205 -21.56 -4.07 9.73
CA VAL A 205 -20.28 -4.78 9.77
C VAL A 205 -19.49 -4.31 10.97
N LYS A 206 -19.24 -5.21 11.92
CA LYS A 206 -18.56 -4.92 13.19
C LYS A 206 -17.05 -5.13 13.10
N MET A 207 -16.60 -6.01 12.21
CA MET A 207 -15.20 -6.26 11.92
C MET A 207 -15.08 -6.83 10.51
N MET A 208 -14.04 -6.39 9.77
CA MET A 208 -13.58 -7.04 8.56
C MET A 208 -12.16 -7.51 8.76
N MET A 209 -11.90 -8.80 8.57
CA MET A 209 -10.59 -9.42 8.62
C MET A 209 -10.14 -9.79 7.20
N SER A 210 -9.03 -9.23 6.75
CA SER A 210 -8.32 -9.63 5.53
C SER A 210 -7.23 -10.61 5.91
N VAL A 211 -7.33 -11.83 5.41
CA VAL A 211 -6.38 -12.93 5.63
C VAL A 211 -5.51 -13.05 4.40
N ASP A 212 -4.25 -12.67 4.55
CA ASP A 212 -3.36 -12.50 3.42
C ASP A 212 -1.93 -12.93 3.77
N MET A 213 -1.38 -13.87 2.97
CA MET A 213 -0.04 -14.43 3.16
C MET A 213 0.15 -15.03 4.57
N VAL A 214 -0.53 -16.14 4.86
CA VAL A 214 -0.53 -16.78 6.20
C VAL A 214 0.13 -18.16 6.22
N GLY A 215 0.79 -18.55 5.13
CA GLY A 215 1.42 -19.85 4.97
C GLY A 215 2.86 -19.97 5.49
N TRP A 216 3.45 -18.94 6.09
CA TRP A 216 4.87 -18.90 6.50
C TRP A 216 5.06 -18.64 8.00
N LEU A 217 4.24 -19.26 8.86
CA LEU A 217 4.27 -19.03 10.30
C LEU A 217 5.63 -19.38 10.93
N LYS A 218 6.22 -20.51 10.56
CA LYS A 218 7.51 -20.96 11.07
C LYS A 218 8.62 -19.93 10.81
N GLN A 219 8.68 -19.35 9.63
CA GLN A 219 9.67 -18.34 9.24
C GLN A 219 9.30 -16.95 9.78
N GLY A 220 8.01 -16.63 9.85
CA GLY A 220 7.46 -15.39 10.42
C GLY A 220 7.57 -15.35 11.94
N LYS A 221 7.64 -16.52 12.61
CA LYS A 221 7.70 -16.71 14.06
C LYS A 221 6.43 -16.33 14.82
N HIS A 222 5.56 -15.54 14.24
CA HIS A 222 4.29 -15.09 14.83
C HIS A 222 3.32 -14.65 13.74
N LEU A 223 2.03 -14.74 14.04
CA LEU A 223 0.99 -14.13 13.23
C LEU A 223 0.87 -12.64 13.57
N LYS A 224 0.90 -11.79 12.56
CA LYS A 224 0.79 -10.35 12.70
C LYS A 224 -0.65 -9.91 12.41
N LEU A 225 -1.25 -9.19 13.36
CA LEU A 225 -2.57 -8.58 13.21
C LEU A 225 -2.46 -7.06 13.34
N THR A 226 -2.75 -6.33 12.28
CA THR A 226 -2.71 -4.87 12.27
C THR A 226 -4.10 -4.28 12.04
N GLY A 227 -4.42 -3.18 12.76
CA GLY A 227 -5.74 -2.58 12.77
C GLY A 227 -6.46 -2.64 14.11
N THR A 228 -5.82 -3.15 15.17
CA THR A 228 -6.45 -3.31 16.51
C THR A 228 -6.96 -2.00 17.10
N GLY A 229 -6.42 -0.86 16.68
CA GLY A 229 -6.89 0.46 17.10
C GLY A 229 -8.22 0.89 16.48
N THR A 230 -8.80 0.13 15.55
CA THR A 230 -10.06 0.45 14.87
C THR A 230 -11.30 0.00 15.65
N LEU A 231 -11.15 -1.00 16.51
CA LEU A 231 -12.19 -1.52 17.40
C LEU A 231 -11.73 -1.41 18.86
N LYS A 232 -12.64 -1.04 19.77
CA LYS A 232 -12.37 -1.00 21.19
C LYS A 232 -12.07 -2.42 21.71
N ASP A 233 -11.11 -2.52 22.64
CA ASP A 233 -10.67 -3.76 23.29
C ASP A 233 -10.21 -4.89 22.33
N CYS A 234 -9.96 -4.57 21.05
CA CYS A 234 -9.62 -5.55 20.03
C CYS A 234 -8.30 -6.29 20.34
N ALA A 235 -7.31 -5.58 20.84
CA ALA A 235 -6.02 -6.20 21.19
C ALA A 235 -6.17 -7.20 22.35
N ASP A 236 -7.02 -6.91 23.32
CA ASP A 236 -7.27 -7.79 24.47
C ASP A 236 -8.01 -9.06 24.02
N ILE A 237 -9.00 -8.93 23.15
CA ILE A 237 -9.70 -10.08 22.53
C ILE A 237 -8.71 -10.97 21.76
N ILE A 238 -7.82 -10.38 20.98
CA ILE A 238 -6.80 -11.12 20.24
C ILE A 238 -5.85 -11.86 21.18
N ASN A 239 -5.37 -11.20 22.23
CA ASN A 239 -4.46 -11.79 23.21
C ASN A 239 -5.12 -12.90 24.02
N GLU A 240 -6.41 -12.75 24.38
CA GLU A 240 -7.21 -13.81 25.00
C GLU A 240 -7.23 -15.07 24.13
N VAL A 241 -7.59 -14.94 22.85
CA VAL A 241 -7.67 -16.07 21.91
C VAL A 241 -6.29 -16.64 21.62
N ALA A 242 -5.26 -15.82 21.49
CA ALA A 242 -3.89 -16.28 21.31
C ALA A 242 -3.38 -17.13 22.49
N SER A 243 -3.72 -16.72 23.71
CA SER A 243 -3.41 -17.49 24.92
C SER A 243 -4.12 -18.85 24.94
N GLN A 244 -5.38 -18.90 24.49
CA GLN A 244 -6.17 -20.14 24.43
C GLN A 244 -5.69 -21.10 23.36
N THR A 245 -5.27 -20.60 22.21
CA THR A 245 -4.81 -21.41 21.07
C THR A 245 -3.31 -21.71 21.10
N GLY A 246 -2.56 -21.01 21.94
CA GLY A 246 -1.10 -21.13 22.00
C GLY A 246 -0.37 -20.54 20.80
N LEU A 247 -1.05 -19.77 19.94
CA LEU A 247 -0.45 -19.18 18.76
C LEU A 247 0.33 -17.90 19.12
N PRO A 248 1.62 -17.78 18.75
CA PRO A 248 2.33 -16.52 18.93
C PRO A 248 1.77 -15.45 17.98
N VAL A 249 1.33 -14.32 18.53
CA VAL A 249 0.80 -13.20 17.77
C VAL A 249 1.56 -11.92 18.06
N SER A 250 1.54 -10.99 17.09
CA SER A 250 1.92 -9.59 17.31
C SER A 250 0.83 -8.68 16.80
N THR A 251 0.58 -7.58 17.52
CA THR A 251 -0.49 -6.64 17.18
C THR A 251 0.06 -5.28 16.81
N GLY A 252 -0.62 -4.61 15.87
CA GLY A 252 -0.37 -3.21 15.49
C GLY A 252 -1.67 -2.42 15.52
N ARG A 253 -1.64 -1.21 16.08
CA ARG A 253 -2.86 -0.38 16.23
C ARG A 253 -3.49 -0.04 14.89
N PHE A 254 -2.66 0.22 13.87
CA PHE A 254 -3.11 0.56 12.53
C PHE A 254 -2.28 -0.19 11.51
N GLU A 255 -2.88 -0.45 10.36
CA GLU A 255 -2.19 -1.01 9.22
C GLU A 255 -1.26 0.06 8.63
N THR A 256 0.02 -0.25 8.58
CA THR A 256 1.06 0.61 8.02
C THR A 256 1.86 -0.19 6.99
N SER A 257 1.30 -0.40 5.81
CA SER A 257 2.07 -1.01 4.72
C SER A 257 2.68 0.08 3.85
N PRO A 258 4.00 0.11 3.65
CA PRO A 258 4.62 1.02 2.69
C PRO A 258 4.37 0.60 1.23
N PHE A 259 3.91 -0.64 0.99
CA PHE A 259 3.72 -1.21 -0.34
C PHE A 259 2.27 -1.19 -0.84
N GLY A 260 1.37 -0.57 -0.13
CA GLY A 260 -0.02 -0.43 -0.53
C GLY A 260 -1.02 -0.86 0.52
N ALA A 261 -2.27 -0.72 0.17
CA ALA A 261 -3.41 -1.10 0.96
C ALA A 261 -3.73 -2.59 0.73
N THR A 262 -4.47 -3.18 1.64
CA THR A 262 -5.01 -4.54 1.53
C THR A 262 -6.53 -4.49 1.40
N ASP A 263 -7.20 -5.62 1.29
CA ASP A 263 -8.68 -5.71 1.23
C ASP A 263 -9.40 -5.06 2.43
N THR A 264 -8.66 -4.70 3.48
CA THR A 264 -9.18 -3.89 4.59
C THR A 264 -9.55 -2.47 4.18
N GLU A 265 -8.80 -1.86 3.24
CA GLU A 265 -8.92 -0.42 2.92
C GLU A 265 -10.32 0.00 2.48
N PRO A 266 -11.02 -0.72 1.57
CA PRO A 266 -12.35 -0.31 1.14
C PRO A 266 -13.40 -0.30 2.24
N PHE A 267 -13.24 -1.16 3.23
CA PHE A 267 -14.08 -1.21 4.43
C PHE A 267 -13.69 -0.10 5.42
N ALA A 268 -12.41 0.06 5.67
CA ALA A 268 -11.89 1.13 6.53
C ALA A 268 -12.32 2.52 6.04
N ARG A 269 -12.30 2.78 4.72
CA ARG A 269 -12.80 4.03 4.12
C ARG A 269 -14.30 4.28 4.37
N LYS A 270 -15.06 3.23 4.74
CA LYS A 270 -16.48 3.29 5.09
C LYS A 270 -16.73 3.22 6.61
N ASN A 271 -15.69 3.48 7.41
CA ASN A 271 -15.70 3.47 8.88
C ASN A 271 -15.99 2.09 9.51
N VAL A 272 -15.69 1.00 8.82
CA VAL A 272 -15.76 -0.36 9.36
C VAL A 272 -14.44 -0.66 10.09
N PRO A 273 -14.45 -1.22 11.30
CA PRO A 273 -13.25 -1.76 11.96
C PRO A 273 -12.62 -2.87 11.14
N THR A 274 -11.30 -2.87 11.03
CA THR A 274 -10.57 -3.81 10.17
C THR A 274 -9.35 -4.40 10.85
N LEU A 275 -9.04 -5.65 10.47
CA LEU A 275 -7.79 -6.34 10.81
C LEU A 275 -7.15 -6.91 9.54
N HIS A 276 -5.92 -6.57 9.29
CA HIS A 276 -5.08 -7.28 8.33
C HIS A 276 -4.30 -8.35 9.08
N VAL A 277 -4.37 -9.59 8.60
CA VAL A 277 -3.79 -10.78 9.22
C VAL A 277 -2.80 -11.42 8.26
N THR A 278 -1.52 -11.52 8.68
CA THR A 278 -0.44 -12.03 7.82
C THR A 278 0.71 -12.63 8.64
N THR A 279 1.47 -13.53 8.04
CA THR A 279 2.79 -13.97 8.56
C THR A 279 3.93 -13.09 8.08
N GLY A 280 3.65 -12.12 7.22
CA GLY A 280 4.58 -11.13 6.66
C GLY A 280 5.26 -11.58 5.39
N LEU A 281 5.98 -10.67 4.74
CA LEU A 281 6.68 -10.88 3.47
C LEU A 281 7.94 -11.75 3.65
N LYS A 282 7.77 -13.05 3.86
CA LYS A 282 8.86 -14.03 4.03
C LYS A 282 8.94 -15.04 2.90
N SER A 283 7.83 -15.23 2.19
CA SER A 283 7.73 -16.06 0.99
C SER A 283 8.39 -15.39 -0.22
N PRO A 284 8.56 -16.11 -1.34
CA PRO A 284 8.93 -15.51 -2.62
C PRO A 284 7.84 -14.60 -3.22
N TYR A 285 7.42 -13.59 -2.47
CA TYR A 285 6.36 -12.65 -2.79
C TYR A 285 6.50 -12.08 -4.21
N HIS A 286 5.45 -12.19 -5.01
CA HIS A 286 5.37 -11.74 -6.41
C HIS A 286 6.49 -12.32 -7.30
N LYS A 287 6.88 -13.59 -7.05
CA LYS A 287 7.88 -14.33 -7.84
C LYS A 287 7.32 -15.67 -8.28
N PRO A 288 7.84 -16.24 -9.41
CA PRO A 288 7.40 -17.54 -9.90
C PRO A 288 7.60 -18.71 -8.91
N GLY A 289 8.50 -18.54 -7.92
CA GLY A 289 8.78 -19.58 -6.93
C GLY A 289 7.93 -19.52 -5.67
N ASP A 290 6.78 -18.84 -5.67
CA ASP A 290 5.80 -18.91 -4.59
C ASP A 290 4.91 -20.16 -4.79
N ASP A 291 5.47 -21.32 -4.46
CA ASP A 291 4.94 -22.66 -4.77
C ASP A 291 4.38 -23.36 -3.53
N PRO A 292 3.40 -24.29 -3.72
CA PRO A 292 2.73 -25.02 -2.64
C PRO A 292 3.67 -25.79 -1.71
N GLU A 293 4.79 -26.29 -2.23
CA GLU A 293 5.78 -27.08 -1.49
C GLU A 293 6.48 -26.27 -0.38
N LEU A 294 6.47 -24.94 -0.48
CA LEU A 294 7.13 -24.06 0.46
C LEU A 294 6.25 -23.67 1.66
N ILE A 295 4.97 -24.01 1.62
CA ILE A 295 4.01 -23.62 2.66
C ILE A 295 4.23 -24.44 3.94
N ASP A 296 4.23 -23.77 5.07
CA ASP A 296 4.23 -24.37 6.40
C ASP A 296 2.81 -24.83 6.79
N TYR A 297 2.38 -25.98 6.28
CA TYR A 297 1.02 -26.49 6.52
C TYR A 297 0.66 -26.73 7.98
N PRO A 298 1.58 -27.21 8.87
CA PRO A 298 1.30 -27.23 10.31
C PRO A 298 1.06 -25.85 10.88
N GLY A 299 1.85 -24.85 10.48
CA GLY A 299 1.66 -23.46 10.88
C GLY A 299 0.37 -22.85 10.32
N LEU A 300 0.05 -23.11 9.05
CA LEU A 300 -1.20 -22.69 8.43
C LEU A 300 -2.43 -23.28 9.15
N SER A 301 -2.34 -24.55 9.60
CA SER A 301 -3.39 -25.17 10.41
C SER A 301 -3.58 -24.43 11.75
N GLN A 302 -2.50 -24.07 12.45
CA GLN A 302 -2.56 -23.30 13.70
C GLN A 302 -3.15 -21.90 13.50
N VAL A 303 -2.77 -21.22 12.42
CA VAL A 303 -3.35 -19.90 12.04
C VAL A 303 -4.84 -20.05 11.78
N THR A 304 -5.27 -21.09 11.08
CA THR A 304 -6.68 -21.35 10.77
C THR A 304 -7.49 -21.58 12.05
N ASP A 305 -6.96 -22.37 13.00
CA ASP A 305 -7.61 -22.61 14.29
C ASP A 305 -7.76 -21.31 15.12
N PHE A 306 -6.71 -20.51 15.12
CA PHE A 306 -6.75 -19.20 15.76
C PHE A 306 -7.80 -18.27 15.12
N LEU A 307 -7.83 -18.17 13.79
CA LEU A 307 -8.80 -17.35 13.06
C LEU A 307 -10.24 -17.80 13.29
N ALA A 308 -10.48 -19.09 13.31
CA ALA A 308 -11.80 -19.66 13.63
C ALA A 308 -12.21 -19.33 15.07
N ALA A 309 -11.30 -19.49 16.02
CA ALA A 309 -11.54 -19.14 17.43
C ALA A 309 -11.77 -17.64 17.61
N LEU A 310 -10.99 -16.77 16.94
CA LEU A 310 -11.16 -15.32 17.01
C LEU A 310 -12.50 -14.88 16.41
N THR A 311 -12.85 -15.42 15.24
CA THR A 311 -14.13 -15.13 14.59
C THR A 311 -15.31 -15.59 15.45
N LEU A 312 -15.22 -16.79 16.01
CA LEU A 312 -16.24 -17.32 16.92
C LEU A 312 -16.36 -16.44 18.17
N ARG A 313 -15.25 -16.05 18.79
CA ARG A 313 -15.23 -15.18 19.98
C ARG A 313 -15.94 -13.86 19.70
N MET A 314 -15.65 -13.22 18.56
CA MET A 314 -16.29 -11.96 18.15
C MET A 314 -17.78 -12.14 17.79
N ALA A 315 -18.12 -13.23 17.11
CA ALA A 315 -19.49 -13.46 16.67
C ALA A 315 -20.41 -13.98 17.77
N SER A 316 -19.88 -14.65 18.80
CA SER A 316 -20.66 -15.21 19.93
C SER A 316 -20.85 -14.24 21.08
N ASP A 317 -20.04 -13.19 21.20
CA ASP A 317 -20.14 -12.20 22.25
C ASP A 317 -21.41 -11.37 22.09
N LYS A 318 -22.16 -11.21 23.20
CA LYS A 318 -23.36 -10.34 23.23
C LYS A 318 -23.02 -8.87 23.48
N GLN A 319 -21.80 -8.58 23.92
CA GLN A 319 -21.39 -7.20 24.19
C GLN A 319 -21.32 -6.39 22.89
N PRO A 320 -21.63 -5.10 22.93
CA PRO A 320 -21.51 -4.22 21.79
C PRO A 320 -20.07 -4.17 21.27
N MET A 321 -19.89 -4.31 19.98
CA MET A 321 -18.61 -4.08 19.29
C MET A 321 -18.56 -2.63 18.82
N GLU A 322 -17.76 -1.81 19.51
CA GLU A 322 -17.70 -0.37 19.30
C GLU A 322 -16.49 0.02 18.45
N ALA A 323 -16.75 0.59 17.27
CA ALA A 323 -15.71 1.18 16.45
C ALA A 323 -15.12 2.42 17.15
N THR A 324 -13.80 2.57 17.14
CA THR A 324 -13.13 3.73 17.76
C THR A 324 -13.28 5.01 16.91
N GLY A 325 -13.77 4.91 15.69
CA GLY A 325 -13.80 6.00 14.70
C GLY A 325 -12.42 6.39 14.15
N LYS A 326 -11.36 5.71 14.60
CA LYS A 326 -9.99 5.88 14.09
C LYS A 326 -9.69 4.80 13.07
N ILE A 327 -9.39 5.20 11.86
CA ILE A 327 -9.19 4.28 10.74
C ILE A 327 -7.78 4.46 10.20
N ALA A 328 -7.07 3.37 9.90
CA ALA A 328 -5.73 3.40 9.35
C ALA A 328 -5.63 4.30 8.10
N ALA A 329 -6.60 4.25 7.19
CA ALA A 329 -6.63 5.08 5.99
C ALA A 329 -6.67 6.59 6.27
N LYS A 330 -7.35 7.04 7.34
CA LYS A 330 -7.34 8.46 7.73
C LYS A 330 -6.00 8.91 8.31
N HIS A 331 -5.24 7.99 8.92
CA HIS A 331 -3.90 8.30 9.43
C HIS A 331 -2.81 8.22 8.36
N ARG A 332 -3.01 7.42 7.29
CA ARG A 332 -2.06 7.36 6.17
C ARG A 332 -2.02 8.65 5.36
N ASP A 333 -3.15 9.33 5.22
CA ASP A 333 -3.26 10.55 4.40
C ASP A 333 -3.17 11.84 5.22
N ALA A 334 -3.11 11.75 6.54
CA ALA A 334 -2.95 12.91 7.40
C ALA A 334 -1.48 13.34 7.42
N ARG A 335 -1.08 14.16 6.44
CA ARG A 335 0.16 14.95 6.57
C ARG A 335 0.01 15.86 7.79
N LYS A 336 1.08 16.03 8.54
CA LYS A 336 1.09 17.08 9.58
C LYS A 336 0.84 18.42 8.90
N PHE A 337 0.04 19.28 9.53
CA PHE A 337 -0.19 20.64 9.01
C PHE A 337 1.11 21.42 8.86
N PHE A 338 2.03 21.22 9.80
CA PHE A 338 3.34 21.87 9.82
C PHE A 338 4.42 20.84 10.08
N GLU A 339 5.48 20.90 9.28
CA GLU A 339 6.65 20.02 9.39
C GLU A 339 7.93 20.82 9.22
N VAL A 340 9.00 20.41 9.86
CA VAL A 340 10.33 21.03 9.81
C VAL A 340 11.37 19.97 9.46
N ALA A 341 12.33 20.33 8.61
CA ALA A 341 13.43 19.46 8.25
C ALA A 341 14.76 20.20 8.22
N PRO A 342 15.82 19.73 8.86
CA PRO A 342 17.17 20.07 8.45
C PRO A 342 17.42 19.56 7.04
N VAL A 343 18.08 20.37 6.23
CA VAL A 343 18.37 20.07 4.82
C VAL A 343 19.85 20.28 4.55
N ILE A 344 20.45 19.36 3.83
CA ILE A 344 21.85 19.44 3.39
C ILE A 344 21.95 18.94 1.95
N GLY A 345 22.86 19.53 1.17
CA GLY A 345 23.02 19.11 -0.22
C GLY A 345 24.15 19.82 -0.95
N PHE A 346 24.19 19.51 -2.25
CA PHE A 346 25.14 20.10 -3.18
C PHE A 346 24.40 21.01 -4.13
N ASN A 347 25.08 22.05 -4.61
CA ASN A 347 24.59 22.85 -5.70
C ASN A 347 25.60 22.94 -6.85
N SER A 348 25.09 23.29 -8.01
CA SER A 348 25.87 23.55 -9.22
C SER A 348 25.36 24.85 -9.82
N THR A 349 26.22 25.82 -9.97
CA THR A 349 25.86 27.16 -10.49
C THR A 349 26.42 27.36 -11.88
N GLN A 350 25.59 27.89 -12.76
CA GLN A 350 25.95 28.33 -14.11
C GLN A 350 25.75 29.84 -14.20
N LEU A 351 26.69 30.50 -14.84
CA LEU A 351 26.60 31.93 -15.21
C LEU A 351 26.58 31.99 -16.74
N GLU A 352 25.43 32.16 -17.35
CA GLU A 352 25.30 32.27 -18.80
C GLU A 352 25.50 33.72 -19.25
N LEU A 353 26.46 33.92 -20.13
CA LEU A 353 26.69 35.20 -20.77
C LEU A 353 25.76 35.34 -21.98
N THR A 354 24.83 36.27 -21.94
CA THR A 354 23.88 36.51 -23.02
C THR A 354 24.61 36.86 -24.33
N GLY A 355 24.38 36.07 -25.39
CA GLY A 355 25.00 36.29 -26.69
C GLY A 355 26.39 35.69 -26.87
N SER A 356 26.92 34.98 -25.87
CA SER A 356 28.20 34.27 -25.94
C SER A 356 28.01 32.77 -26.24
N THR A 357 28.94 32.19 -27.01
CA THR A 357 29.03 30.72 -27.21
C THR A 357 29.82 30.01 -26.12
N LEU A 358 30.35 30.77 -25.16
CA LEU A 358 31.13 30.23 -24.03
C LEU A 358 30.22 29.47 -23.06
N GLN A 359 30.58 28.21 -22.81
CA GLN A 359 29.86 27.38 -21.85
C GLN A 359 30.58 27.42 -20.50
N PRO A 360 29.92 27.83 -19.42
CA PRO A 360 30.52 27.76 -18.09
C PRO A 360 30.69 26.29 -17.65
N ALA A 361 31.85 26.00 -17.06
CA ALA A 361 32.02 24.72 -16.37
C ALA A 361 31.43 24.83 -14.98
N THR A 362 30.66 23.82 -14.60
CA THR A 362 30.04 23.75 -13.29
C THR A 362 31.05 23.33 -12.22
N ARG A 363 31.07 24.00 -11.09
CA ARG A 363 31.75 23.54 -9.87
C ARG A 363 30.74 23.27 -8.78
N MET A 364 30.96 22.19 -8.05
CA MET A 364 30.10 21.84 -6.93
C MET A 364 30.23 22.88 -5.81
N GLY A 365 29.10 23.41 -5.40
CA GLY A 365 28.94 24.19 -4.19
C GLY A 365 28.22 23.39 -3.10
N PHE A 366 27.82 24.08 -2.04
CA PHE A 366 27.17 23.47 -0.89
C PHE A 366 25.90 24.27 -0.54
N THR A 367 24.85 23.54 -0.14
CA THR A 367 23.60 24.10 0.36
C THR A 367 23.20 23.40 1.65
N GLY A 368 22.78 24.15 2.66
CA GLY A 368 22.29 23.53 3.90
C GLY A 368 21.53 24.52 4.76
N GLY A 369 20.55 24.04 5.50
CA GLY A 369 19.72 24.90 6.34
C GLY A 369 18.49 24.18 6.87
N VAL A 370 17.39 24.90 6.95
CA VAL A 370 16.11 24.42 7.47
C VAL A 370 15.02 24.64 6.43
N SER A 371 14.23 23.60 6.20
CA SER A 371 13.01 23.63 5.41
C SER A 371 11.80 23.55 6.34
N THR A 372 10.76 24.31 6.01
CA THR A 372 9.47 24.27 6.69
C THR A 372 8.37 24.04 5.67
N GLU A 373 7.45 23.13 5.95
CA GLU A 373 6.34 22.79 5.07
C GLU A 373 5.01 22.98 5.80
N TRP A 374 4.06 23.67 5.15
CA TRP A 374 2.67 23.83 5.59
C TRP A 374 1.76 23.08 4.63
N ASN A 375 1.10 22.01 5.10
CA ASN A 375 0.20 21.19 4.31
C ASN A 375 -1.25 21.64 4.51
N PHE A 376 -1.81 22.38 3.55
CA PHE A 376 -3.17 22.90 3.61
C PHE A 376 -4.22 21.80 3.40
N CYS A 377 -3.88 20.82 2.59
CA CYS A 377 -4.67 19.61 2.35
C CYS A 377 -3.76 18.48 1.84
N GLN A 378 -4.32 17.31 1.56
CA GLN A 378 -3.54 16.17 1.04
C GLN A 378 -2.85 16.40 -0.32
N TYR A 379 -3.25 17.45 -1.08
CA TYR A 379 -2.77 17.70 -2.43
C TYR A 379 -1.97 18.99 -2.57
N PHE A 380 -2.08 19.91 -1.65
CA PHE A 380 -1.46 21.24 -1.75
C PHE A 380 -0.86 21.68 -0.43
N GLY A 381 0.30 22.32 -0.52
CA GLY A 381 1.01 22.92 0.59
C GLY A 381 1.83 24.14 0.16
N ALA A 382 2.53 24.71 1.10
CA ALA A 382 3.56 25.70 0.88
C ALA A 382 4.85 25.28 1.57
N GLN A 383 5.98 25.65 1.00
CA GLN A 383 7.30 25.43 1.59
C GLN A 383 8.05 26.75 1.67
N VAL A 384 8.70 26.96 2.80
CA VAL A 384 9.63 28.08 3.01
C VAL A 384 10.91 27.51 3.60
N ASP A 385 12.02 27.77 2.94
CA ASP A 385 13.33 27.32 3.43
C ASP A 385 14.18 28.53 3.80
N VAL A 386 15.11 28.33 4.74
CA VAL A 386 16.21 29.24 5.04
C VAL A 386 17.49 28.48 4.86
N LEU A 387 18.19 28.78 3.77
CA LEU A 387 19.33 28.02 3.32
C LEU A 387 20.59 28.89 3.25
N TYR A 388 21.67 28.41 3.82
CA TYR A 388 23.01 28.85 3.46
C TYR A 388 23.39 28.23 2.13
N GLU A 389 23.87 29.05 1.19
CA GLU A 389 24.37 28.61 -0.11
C GLU A 389 25.82 29.07 -0.29
N ARG A 390 26.68 28.14 -0.67
CA ARG A 390 27.99 28.45 -1.26
C ARG A 390 27.94 28.03 -2.72
N ALA A 391 27.79 28.99 -3.63
CA ALA A 391 27.75 28.77 -5.06
C ALA A 391 29.13 28.99 -5.68
N ARG A 392 29.45 28.23 -6.74
CA ARG A 392 30.70 28.31 -7.47
C ARG A 392 30.45 28.08 -8.96
N ALA A 393 31.12 28.86 -9.81
CA ALA A 393 31.15 28.67 -11.25
C ALA A 393 32.56 28.91 -11.78
N TYR A 394 32.85 28.37 -12.95
CA TYR A 394 34.17 28.45 -13.56
C TYR A 394 34.04 28.50 -15.08
N TYR A 395 34.86 29.32 -15.73
CA TYR A 395 34.99 29.33 -17.18
C TYR A 395 36.32 28.66 -17.54
N PRO A 396 36.31 27.46 -18.15
CA PRO A 396 37.52 26.80 -18.57
C PRO A 396 38.06 27.48 -19.83
N ASN A 397 39.27 27.99 -19.71
CA ASN A 397 40.19 28.37 -20.79
C ASN A 397 39.85 29.54 -21.72
N GLU A 398 40.85 30.43 -21.85
CA GLU A 398 41.30 31.15 -23.05
C GLU A 398 40.62 32.44 -23.42
N THR A 399 39.70 32.94 -22.65
CA THR A 399 39.12 34.21 -23.05
C THR A 399 39.33 35.28 -22.03
N HIS A 400 40.50 35.89 -22.07
CA HIS A 400 40.74 37.26 -21.60
C HIS A 400 39.81 38.28 -22.26
N LEU A 401 38.73 37.81 -22.88
CA LEU A 401 37.88 38.55 -23.79
C LEU A 401 37.12 39.69 -23.13
N PHE A 402 37.00 39.69 -21.78
CA PHE A 402 36.06 40.62 -21.20
C PHE A 402 36.46 41.25 -19.85
N GLY A 403 37.65 40.98 -19.32
CA GLY A 403 37.98 41.43 -17.97
C GLY A 403 37.09 40.76 -16.89
N ILE A 404 36.37 39.72 -17.26
CA ILE A 404 35.56 38.90 -16.34
C ILE A 404 36.43 37.75 -15.87
N GLY A 405 36.45 37.52 -14.59
CA GLY A 405 37.28 36.49 -13.99
C GLY A 405 36.78 35.08 -14.31
N ASP A 406 37.73 34.15 -14.25
CA ASP A 406 37.48 32.77 -14.59
C ASP A 406 36.82 31.97 -13.50
N THR A 407 36.89 32.46 -12.25
CA THR A 407 36.29 31.78 -11.11
C THR A 407 35.37 32.71 -10.34
N TYR A 408 34.11 32.32 -10.29
CA TYR A 408 33.10 32.95 -9.47
C TYR A 408 32.80 32.10 -8.24
N TRP A 409 32.71 32.73 -7.08
CA TRP A 409 32.16 32.12 -5.89
C TRP A 409 31.38 33.12 -5.06
N GLN A 410 30.35 32.63 -4.34
CA GLN A 410 29.59 33.46 -3.41
C GLN A 410 29.12 32.65 -2.20
N GLN A 411 28.85 33.38 -1.13
CA GLN A 411 28.15 32.87 0.06
C GLN A 411 26.92 33.74 0.29
N SER A 412 25.78 33.10 0.42
CA SER A 412 24.49 33.77 0.57
C SER A 412 23.57 33.01 1.52
N VAL A 413 22.62 33.72 2.10
CA VAL A 413 21.42 33.15 2.67
C VAL A 413 20.32 33.29 1.65
N VAL A 414 19.65 32.17 1.32
CA VAL A 414 18.59 32.09 0.32
C VAL A 414 17.30 31.63 0.97
N VAL A 415 16.21 32.34 0.68
CA VAL A 415 14.88 32.03 1.24
C VAL A 415 13.91 31.81 0.07
N PRO A 416 13.77 30.57 -0.42
CA PRO A 416 12.73 30.21 -1.38
C PRO A 416 11.38 30.09 -0.68
N VAL A 417 10.34 30.55 -1.36
CA VAL A 417 8.93 30.39 -0.98
C VAL A 417 8.21 29.75 -2.16
N GLN A 418 7.62 28.55 -1.94
CA GLN A 418 7.02 27.76 -3.00
C GLN A 418 5.61 27.32 -2.63
N LEU A 419 4.71 27.32 -3.60
CA LEU A 419 3.49 26.52 -3.55
C LEU A 419 3.80 25.14 -4.07
N ARG A 420 3.25 24.11 -3.42
CA ARG A 420 3.56 22.71 -3.71
C ARG A 420 2.31 21.92 -4.06
N ALA A 421 2.41 21.15 -5.15
CA ALA A 421 1.49 20.05 -5.43
C ALA A 421 2.08 18.75 -4.83
N LEU A 422 1.28 18.06 -4.04
CA LEU A 422 1.67 16.87 -3.26
C LEU A 422 1.01 15.64 -3.87
N LEU A 423 1.80 14.82 -4.57
CA LEU A 423 1.32 13.62 -5.27
C LEU A 423 1.74 12.38 -4.47
N GLY A 424 0.76 11.64 -3.97
CA GLY A 424 1.01 10.47 -3.10
C GLY A 424 0.44 10.66 -1.69
N ASN A 425 1.02 9.98 -0.72
CA ASN A 425 0.57 9.96 0.67
C ASN A 425 1.70 10.36 1.65
N SER A 426 1.44 10.33 2.96
CA SER A 426 2.43 10.66 3.98
C SER A 426 3.61 9.69 4.06
N GLN A 427 3.50 8.48 3.48
CA GLN A 427 4.58 7.49 3.48
C GLN A 427 5.46 7.57 2.24
N ALA A 428 4.86 7.90 1.08
CA ALA A 428 5.61 8.12 -0.14
C ALA A 428 4.90 9.17 -1.00
N SER A 429 5.62 10.21 -1.39
CA SER A 429 5.07 11.27 -2.25
C SER A 429 6.12 11.82 -3.20
N PHE A 430 5.65 12.25 -4.36
CA PHE A 430 6.37 13.06 -5.30
C PHE A 430 5.77 14.47 -5.26
N ASN A 431 6.57 15.46 -4.89
CA ASN A 431 6.10 16.82 -4.68
C ASN A 431 6.71 17.73 -5.76
N ILE A 432 5.90 18.64 -6.28
CA ILE A 432 6.32 19.61 -7.29
C ILE A 432 6.11 21.00 -6.68
N GLY A 433 7.15 21.83 -6.67
CA GLY A 433 7.12 23.19 -6.14
C GLY A 433 7.39 24.22 -7.22
N ILE A 434 6.73 25.36 -7.13
CA ILE A 434 7.00 26.58 -7.91
C ILE A 434 6.80 27.81 -7.05
N GLY A 435 7.67 28.80 -7.22
CA GLY A 435 7.59 30.04 -6.44
C GLY A 435 8.67 31.05 -6.77
N GLY A 436 8.93 31.89 -5.81
CA GLY A 436 10.01 32.87 -5.87
C GLY A 436 11.02 32.66 -4.76
N TYR A 437 12.17 33.25 -4.90
CA TYR A 437 13.17 33.29 -3.83
C TYR A 437 13.76 34.67 -3.67
N TYR A 438 14.20 34.93 -2.45
CA TYR A 438 15.05 36.07 -2.12
C TYR A 438 16.34 35.55 -1.50
N GLY A 439 17.47 36.13 -1.87
CA GLY A 439 18.77 35.83 -1.32
C GLY A 439 19.53 37.08 -0.92
N TYR A 440 20.29 36.97 0.16
CA TYR A 440 21.24 38.02 0.57
C TYR A 440 22.66 37.44 0.51
N ARG A 441 23.47 38.04 -0.35
CA ARG A 441 24.88 37.72 -0.49
C ARG A 441 25.69 38.54 0.52
N PHE A 442 26.42 37.89 1.36
CA PHE A 442 27.27 38.53 2.36
C PHE A 442 28.77 38.38 2.06
N ASN A 443 29.15 37.46 1.15
CA ASN A 443 30.54 37.28 0.74
C ASN A 443 30.58 36.68 -0.68
N GLY A 444 31.66 36.91 -1.42
CA GLY A 444 31.88 36.32 -2.73
C GLY A 444 32.70 37.23 -3.64
N ASN A 445 33.33 36.59 -4.64
CA ASN A 445 34.26 37.25 -5.52
C ASN A 445 34.26 36.65 -6.91
N LEU A 446 34.78 37.44 -7.84
CA LEU A 446 35.11 37.04 -9.20
C LEU A 446 36.63 37.24 -9.37
N THR A 447 37.36 36.18 -9.73
CA THR A 447 38.81 36.23 -9.93
C THR A 447 39.15 35.86 -11.37
N ASP A 448 40.21 36.43 -11.90
CA ASP A 448 40.78 36.03 -13.20
C ASP A 448 41.61 34.76 -13.10
N ASN A 449 42.22 34.32 -14.20
CA ASN A 449 43.07 33.13 -14.30
C ASN A 449 44.32 33.18 -13.39
N GLU A 450 44.77 34.36 -13.07
CA GLU A 450 45.95 34.59 -12.20
C GLU A 450 45.55 34.69 -10.72
N GLY A 451 44.25 34.57 -10.42
CA GLY A 451 43.71 34.70 -9.07
C GLY A 451 43.58 36.14 -8.57
N VAL A 452 43.70 37.11 -9.47
CA VAL A 452 43.50 38.54 -9.16
C VAL A 452 42.02 38.83 -9.13
N GLU A 453 41.56 39.59 -8.11
CA GLU A 453 40.15 40.00 -8.03
C GLU A 453 39.80 40.99 -9.15
N VAL A 454 38.73 40.67 -9.88
CA VAL A 454 38.19 41.57 -10.90
C VAL A 454 37.33 42.62 -10.21
N GLU A 455 37.55 43.88 -10.50
CA GLU A 455 36.69 44.96 -10.00
C GLU A 455 35.26 44.79 -10.49
N THR A 456 34.41 44.34 -9.58
CA THR A 456 32.98 44.16 -9.83
C THR A 456 32.20 44.69 -8.63
N TYR A 457 31.00 45.17 -8.91
CA TYR A 457 30.05 45.57 -7.86
C TYR A 457 29.01 44.44 -7.72
N PRO A 458 29.26 43.45 -6.83
CA PRO A 458 28.35 42.34 -6.69
C PRO A 458 27.03 42.82 -6.11
N SER A 459 25.93 42.37 -6.70
CA SER A 459 24.62 42.60 -6.12
C SER A 459 24.49 41.85 -4.80
N GLN A 460 24.25 42.57 -3.71
CA GLN A 460 24.01 41.92 -2.40
C GLN A 460 22.65 41.25 -2.36
N HIS A 461 21.68 41.76 -3.09
CA HIS A 461 20.32 41.25 -3.13
C HIS A 461 20.11 40.40 -4.37
N GLN A 462 19.52 39.24 -4.18
CA GLN A 462 19.21 38.26 -5.23
C GLN A 462 17.72 37.94 -5.16
N TYR A 463 17.05 37.93 -6.28
CA TYR A 463 15.67 37.47 -6.35
C TYR A 463 15.41 36.78 -7.70
N GLY A 464 14.47 35.86 -7.69
CA GLY A 464 14.20 35.08 -8.88
C GLY A 464 13.06 34.10 -8.71
N ILE A 465 12.98 33.21 -9.70
CA ILE A 465 12.03 32.14 -9.74
C ILE A 465 12.69 30.87 -9.24
N VAL A 466 11.92 30.05 -8.53
CA VAL A 466 12.35 28.73 -8.07
C VAL A 466 11.31 27.69 -8.45
N TRP A 467 11.78 26.53 -8.89
CA TRP A 467 10.95 25.35 -9.04
C TRP A 467 11.69 24.13 -8.52
N SER A 468 10.93 23.13 -8.03
CA SER A 468 11.52 21.95 -7.39
C SER A 468 10.72 20.69 -7.66
N PHE A 469 11.44 19.58 -7.60
CA PHE A 469 10.89 18.23 -7.44
C PHE A 469 11.43 17.61 -6.17
N GLU A 470 10.59 16.91 -5.43
CA GLU A 470 11.00 16.20 -4.23
C GLU A 470 10.35 14.81 -4.20
N LEU A 471 11.18 13.80 -4.01
CA LEU A 471 10.73 12.46 -3.64
C LEU A 471 10.84 12.33 -2.13
N ARG A 472 9.73 12.05 -1.47
CA ARG A 472 9.67 11.84 -0.04
C ARG A 472 9.26 10.40 0.29
N MET A 473 10.00 9.76 1.18
CA MET A 473 9.72 8.42 1.71
C MET A 473 9.71 8.48 3.23
N ALA A 474 8.55 8.39 3.83
CA ALA A 474 8.33 8.65 5.25
C ALA A 474 8.91 10.02 5.67
N ASN A 475 9.89 10.04 6.54
CA ASN A 475 10.52 11.27 7.03
C ASN A 475 11.71 11.73 6.17
N LEU A 476 12.18 10.92 5.23
CA LEU A 476 13.34 11.23 4.40
C LEU A 476 12.91 11.81 3.06
N SER A 477 13.54 12.89 2.64
CA SER A 477 13.31 13.51 1.33
C SER A 477 14.57 13.65 0.50
N TYR A 478 14.39 13.57 -0.82
CA TYR A 478 15.40 13.83 -1.83
C TYR A 478 14.87 14.91 -2.76
N GLY A 479 15.46 16.09 -2.70
CA GLY A 479 15.02 17.27 -3.43
C GLY A 479 15.95 17.61 -4.58
N PHE A 480 15.35 18.07 -5.70
CA PHE A 480 16.03 18.77 -6.78
C PHE A 480 15.36 20.13 -6.91
N THR A 481 16.15 21.21 -6.81
CA THR A 481 15.66 22.58 -6.87
C THR A 481 16.46 23.39 -7.88
N ASN A 482 15.78 24.16 -8.71
CA ASN A 482 16.39 25.08 -9.64
C ASN A 482 16.03 26.52 -9.26
N TYR A 483 17.04 27.34 -9.14
CA TYR A 483 16.94 28.78 -8.89
C TYR A 483 17.35 29.51 -10.15
N TYR A 484 16.44 30.32 -10.68
CA TYR A 484 16.69 31.21 -11.82
C TYR A 484 16.68 32.64 -11.34
N GLN A 485 17.87 33.31 -11.30
CA GLN A 485 18.00 34.68 -10.80
C GLN A 485 17.53 35.67 -11.86
N LEU A 486 16.68 36.60 -11.48
CA LEU A 486 16.09 37.62 -12.36
C LEU A 486 16.87 38.94 -12.38
N ASN A 487 17.58 39.23 -11.31
CA ASN A 487 18.46 40.40 -11.29
C ASN A 487 19.90 40.01 -11.59
N GLU A 488 20.68 40.99 -12.01
CA GLU A 488 22.09 40.81 -12.32
C GLU A 488 22.88 40.33 -11.10
N PRO A 489 23.63 39.21 -11.20
CA PRO A 489 24.45 38.70 -10.09
C PRO A 489 25.61 39.64 -9.73
N PHE A 490 26.07 40.43 -10.68
CA PHE A 490 27.04 41.53 -10.49
C PHE A 490 26.81 42.62 -11.53
N ILE A 491 27.17 43.85 -11.19
CA ILE A 491 27.09 45.00 -12.08
C ILE A 491 28.48 45.14 -12.73
N PRO A 492 28.60 45.08 -14.07
CA PRO A 492 29.86 45.31 -14.76
C PRO A 492 30.39 46.73 -14.45
N ALA A 493 31.71 46.86 -14.41
CA ALA A 493 32.32 48.18 -14.23
C ALA A 493 31.91 49.14 -15.35
N GLU A 494 31.86 50.42 -15.06
CA GLU A 494 31.44 51.49 -15.99
C GLU A 494 32.35 51.47 -17.25
N GLY A 495 31.77 51.27 -18.43
CA GLY A 495 32.50 51.08 -19.69
C GLY A 495 32.76 49.65 -20.12
N SER A 496 32.34 48.64 -19.37
CA SER A 496 32.39 47.24 -19.76
C SER A 496 31.41 46.95 -20.90
N ILE A 497 31.88 46.26 -21.94
CA ILE A 497 31.06 45.81 -23.09
C ILE A 497 30.30 44.52 -22.77
N VAL A 498 30.46 43.97 -21.60
CA VAL A 498 29.94 42.64 -21.24
C VAL A 498 28.50 42.72 -20.79
N PRO A 499 27.59 41.96 -21.41
CA PRO A 499 26.23 41.82 -20.91
C PRO A 499 26.23 41.13 -19.55
N ALA A 500 25.36 41.56 -18.66
CA ALA A 500 25.21 40.94 -17.35
C ALA A 500 24.86 39.44 -17.50
N PRO A 501 25.53 38.54 -16.77
CA PRO A 501 25.26 37.12 -16.85
C PRO A 501 23.94 36.77 -16.20
N LEU A 502 23.26 35.76 -16.73
CA LEU A 502 22.16 35.09 -16.06
C LEU A 502 22.72 34.04 -15.12
N LYS A 503 22.28 34.03 -13.87
CA LYS A 503 22.68 33.01 -12.89
C LYS A 503 21.58 31.97 -12.74
N GLN A 504 21.97 30.70 -12.92
CA GLN A 504 21.12 29.57 -12.65
C GLN A 504 21.83 28.61 -11.69
N THR A 505 21.13 28.20 -10.65
CA THR A 505 21.67 27.27 -9.64
C THR A 505 20.76 26.05 -9.53
N PHE A 506 21.35 24.88 -9.64
CA PHE A 506 20.72 23.58 -9.42
C PHE A 506 21.19 23.03 -8.07
N ALA A 507 20.26 22.69 -7.18
CA ALA A 507 20.56 22.11 -5.89
C ALA A 507 19.95 20.71 -5.75
N PHE A 508 20.76 19.78 -5.23
CA PHE A 508 20.32 18.44 -4.81
C PHE A 508 20.40 18.39 -3.30
N THR A 509 19.30 18.07 -2.65
CA THR A 509 19.19 18.13 -1.19
C THR A 509 18.63 16.83 -0.62
N ILE A 510 19.03 16.54 0.62
CA ILE A 510 18.45 15.50 1.47
C ILE A 510 17.91 16.19 2.71
N GLY A 511 16.67 15.89 3.08
CA GLY A 511 16.01 16.42 4.26
C GLY A 511 15.45 15.31 5.16
N LEU A 512 15.37 15.59 6.45
CA LEU A 512 14.78 14.69 7.43
C LEU A 512 13.66 15.44 8.17
N TYR A 513 12.40 15.12 7.85
CA TYR A 513 11.21 15.79 8.39
C TYR A 513 10.81 15.24 9.76
N PHE A 514 10.35 16.14 10.65
CA PHE A 514 9.90 15.83 12.01
C PHE A 514 8.46 16.28 12.28
#